data_0fa7ae83e406e88f0b9c4f297d79cd07
#
_entry.id   0fa7ae83e406e88f0b9c4f297d79cd07
#
_cell.length_a   1.000
_cell.length_b   1.000
_cell.length_c   1.000
_cell.angle_alpha   90.00
_cell.angle_beta   90.00
_cell.angle_gamma   90.00
#
_symmetry.space_group_name_H-M   'P 1'
#
loop_
_entity.id
_entity.type
_entity.pdbx_description
1 polymer ?
#
loop_
_entity_poly.entity_id
_entity_poly.type
_entity_poly.pdbx_seq_one_letter_code
_entity_poly.pdbx_strand_id
1 'polypeptide(L)'
;MDDLKLGKTLTISFPTAERKAADDYSIPFSLKELPNLLRRFSNDAKSMEQTLRVCEDSPTKGETKYCATSVEAMRDFVQHILGEKTQIEALTTMKTHSEEYSSTPLNHDHLQNYTILNHDPEDVGATKMVACHTMPSVYYCHHTSSKSKVLKVSLRNDANGYKIEAIAVCHLDTSDWNPSHLSFRVLGILPGTSPICHFFPSSNDLVWIPKSVAAF
;
A
#
# COMPACT_ATOMS: atom_id res chain seq x y z
N MET A 1 4.05 4.06 16.85
CA MET A 1 2.58 4.24 16.88
C MET A 1 2.13 5.55 17.54
N ASP A 2 3.01 6.21 18.30
CA ASP A 2 2.68 7.51 18.91
C ASP A 2 2.39 8.64 17.93
N ASP A 3 2.73 8.46 16.67
CA ASP A 3 2.47 9.43 15.62
C ASP A 3 1.07 9.36 15.01
N LEU A 4 0.29 8.31 15.32
CA LEU A 4 -1.09 8.16 14.86
C LEU A 4 -2.11 8.51 15.95
N LYS A 5 -1.95 9.66 16.63
CA LYS A 5 -2.84 10.11 17.70
C LYS A 5 -3.73 11.28 17.26
N LEU A 6 -4.91 11.36 17.85
CA LEU A 6 -5.88 12.45 17.64
C LEU A 6 -5.20 13.82 17.64
N GLY A 7 -5.53 14.65 16.66
CA GLY A 7 -5.04 16.02 16.51
C GLY A 7 -3.62 16.14 15.97
N LYS A 8 -2.88 15.04 15.77
CA LYS A 8 -1.59 15.11 15.06
C LYS A 8 -1.81 15.42 13.59
N THR A 9 -0.95 16.27 13.04
CA THR A 9 -0.92 16.61 11.63
C THR A 9 0.15 15.78 10.93
N LEU A 10 -0.21 15.20 9.80
CA LEU A 10 0.66 14.43 8.92
C LEU A 10 0.71 15.12 7.56
N THR A 11 1.89 15.17 6.95
CA THR A 11 2.07 15.70 5.59
C THR A 11 2.14 14.51 4.62
N ILE A 12 1.07 14.28 3.87
CA ILE A 12 0.89 13.10 3.00
C ILE A 12 0.30 13.54 1.66
N SER A 13 0.57 12.80 0.58
CA SER A 13 -0.18 12.87 -0.68
C SER A 13 -1.07 11.63 -0.82
N PHE A 14 -2.27 11.83 -1.37
CA PHE A 14 -3.20 10.76 -1.73
C PHE A 14 -3.48 10.82 -3.24
N PRO A 15 -2.53 10.35 -4.07
CA PRO A 15 -2.63 10.45 -5.51
C PRO A 15 -3.84 9.67 -6.03
N THR A 16 -4.47 10.21 -7.07
CA THR A 16 -5.45 9.48 -7.87
C THR A 16 -4.72 8.77 -8.99
N ALA A 17 -4.17 7.60 -8.72
CA ALA A 17 -3.51 6.83 -9.75
C ALA A 17 -4.55 6.19 -10.68
N GLU A 18 -4.62 6.64 -11.92
CA GLU A 18 -5.26 5.86 -12.98
C GLU A 18 -4.29 4.77 -13.41
N ARG A 19 -4.64 3.52 -13.07
CA ARG A 19 -3.89 2.37 -13.57
C ARG A 19 -4.35 2.04 -14.99
N LYS A 20 -3.41 2.01 -15.93
CA LYS A 20 -3.61 1.26 -17.17
C LYS A 20 -3.26 -0.19 -16.90
N ALA A 21 -4.27 -1.05 -16.81
CA ALA A 21 -4.07 -2.48 -16.64
C ALA A 21 -3.23 -3.03 -17.80
N ALA A 22 -2.29 -3.91 -17.48
CA ALA A 22 -1.61 -4.71 -18.48
C ALA A 22 -2.53 -5.88 -18.83
N ASP A 23 -3.35 -5.74 -19.87
CA ASP A 23 -4.28 -6.80 -20.30
C ASP A 23 -3.58 -7.87 -21.17
N ASP A 24 -2.27 -7.78 -21.35
CA ASP A 24 -1.53 -8.67 -22.23
C ASP A 24 -0.36 -9.35 -21.52
N TYR A 25 -0.54 -10.62 -21.26
CA TYR A 25 0.43 -11.50 -20.57
C TYR A 25 1.48 -12.10 -21.52
N SER A 26 1.52 -11.66 -22.78
CA SER A 26 2.39 -12.26 -23.81
C SER A 26 3.88 -11.94 -23.63
N ILE A 27 4.20 -10.87 -22.88
CA ILE A 27 5.58 -10.45 -22.64
C ILE A 27 5.96 -10.75 -21.19
N PRO A 28 7.00 -11.56 -20.94
CA PRO A 28 7.49 -11.77 -19.58
C PRO A 28 7.89 -10.44 -18.90
N PHE A 29 7.43 -10.24 -17.67
CA PHE A 29 7.72 -9.03 -16.91
C PHE A 29 9.11 -9.14 -16.26
N SER A 30 10.16 -8.80 -17.02
CA SER A 30 11.57 -8.92 -16.60
C SER A 30 12.43 -7.80 -17.17
N LEU A 31 13.59 -7.55 -16.53
CA LEU A 31 14.57 -6.56 -17.01
C LEU A 31 15.07 -6.85 -18.43
N LYS A 32 15.15 -8.11 -18.82
CA LYS A 32 15.55 -8.51 -20.19
C LYS A 32 14.53 -8.02 -21.23
N GLU A 33 13.28 -7.95 -20.84
CA GLU A 33 12.17 -7.53 -21.70
C GLU A 33 11.87 -6.03 -21.62
N LEU A 34 12.65 -5.25 -20.86
CA LEU A 34 12.44 -3.82 -20.70
C LEU A 34 12.20 -3.06 -22.03
N PRO A 35 12.97 -3.28 -23.11
CA PRO A 35 12.71 -2.59 -24.38
C PRO A 35 11.34 -2.93 -24.99
N ASN A 36 10.88 -4.17 -24.85
CA ASN A 36 9.58 -4.63 -25.34
C ASN A 36 8.45 -4.07 -24.49
N LEU A 37 8.62 -4.05 -23.15
CA LEU A 37 7.68 -3.49 -22.21
C LEU A 37 7.48 -1.99 -22.40
N LEU A 38 8.55 -1.23 -22.65
CA LEU A 38 8.47 0.21 -22.92
C LEU A 38 7.72 0.52 -24.21
N ARG A 39 7.88 -0.31 -25.27
CA ARG A 39 7.12 -0.15 -26.50
C ARG A 39 5.62 -0.41 -26.28
N ARG A 40 5.29 -1.32 -25.37
CA ARG A 40 3.90 -1.73 -25.10
C ARG A 40 3.16 -0.77 -24.18
N PHE A 41 3.80 -0.34 -23.09
CA PHE A 41 3.11 0.36 -22.00
C PHE A 41 3.32 1.87 -22.00
N SER A 42 4.14 2.40 -22.90
CA SER A 42 4.42 3.85 -23.00
C SER A 42 4.75 4.52 -21.65
N ASN A 43 5.31 3.75 -20.70
CA ASN A 43 5.71 4.23 -19.39
C ASN A 43 7.07 4.92 -19.46
N ASP A 44 7.37 5.76 -18.46
CA ASP A 44 8.71 6.27 -18.28
C ASP A 44 9.71 5.11 -18.07
N ALA A 45 10.80 5.12 -18.83
CA ALA A 45 11.79 4.04 -18.84
C ALA A 45 12.41 3.81 -17.47
N LYS A 46 12.71 4.88 -16.73
CA LYS A 46 13.30 4.81 -15.39
C LYS A 46 12.34 4.18 -14.39
N SER A 47 11.08 4.59 -14.44
CA SER A 47 10.03 4.08 -13.57
C SER A 47 9.76 2.58 -13.84
N MET A 48 9.71 2.17 -15.12
CA MET A 48 9.57 0.77 -15.49
C MET A 48 10.78 -0.07 -15.04
N GLU A 49 12.00 0.42 -15.26
CA GLU A 49 13.21 -0.27 -14.82
C GLU A 49 13.22 -0.45 -13.29
N GLN A 50 12.85 0.57 -12.53
CA GLN A 50 12.75 0.48 -11.07
C GLN A 50 11.72 -0.57 -10.64
N THR A 51 10.56 -0.60 -11.28
CA THR A 51 9.53 -1.62 -11.02
C THR A 51 10.05 -3.02 -11.26
N LEU A 52 10.72 -3.25 -12.40
CA LEU A 52 11.31 -4.56 -12.72
C LEU A 52 12.38 -4.98 -11.71
N ARG A 53 13.24 -4.06 -11.27
CA ARG A 53 14.23 -4.34 -10.22
C ARG A 53 13.56 -4.77 -8.91
N VAL A 54 12.55 -4.03 -8.46
CA VAL A 54 11.79 -4.40 -7.25
C VAL A 54 11.17 -5.79 -7.39
N CYS A 55 10.68 -6.15 -8.58
CA CYS A 55 10.09 -7.47 -8.83
C CYS A 55 11.13 -8.60 -8.84
N GLU A 56 12.32 -8.38 -9.40
CA GLU A 56 13.39 -9.39 -9.52
C GLU A 56 14.28 -9.49 -8.28
N ASP A 57 14.39 -8.42 -7.47
CA ASP A 57 15.20 -8.45 -6.25
C ASP A 57 14.72 -9.58 -5.32
N SER A 58 15.66 -10.22 -4.63
CA SER A 58 15.33 -11.25 -3.64
C SER A 58 14.49 -10.67 -2.51
N PRO A 59 13.46 -11.40 -2.03
CA PRO A 59 12.68 -10.96 -0.88
C PRO A 59 13.56 -10.88 0.38
N THR A 60 13.16 -10.04 1.31
CA THR A 60 13.79 -10.00 2.63
C THR A 60 13.44 -11.25 3.43
N LYS A 61 14.19 -11.52 4.51
CA LYS A 61 13.92 -12.68 5.36
C LYS A 61 12.50 -12.63 5.92
N GLY A 62 11.76 -13.71 5.73
CA GLY A 62 10.35 -13.80 6.17
C GLY A 62 9.34 -13.07 5.26
N GLU A 63 9.78 -12.50 4.16
CA GLU A 63 8.93 -11.92 3.14
C GLU A 63 8.64 -12.92 2.01
N THR A 64 7.40 -12.92 1.54
CA THR A 64 6.99 -13.54 0.28
C THR A 64 6.40 -12.46 -0.58
N LYS A 65 6.90 -12.30 -1.82
CA LYS A 65 6.46 -11.24 -2.73
C LYS A 65 6.16 -11.77 -4.12
N TYR A 66 5.34 -11.03 -4.84
CA TYR A 66 4.93 -11.32 -6.21
C TYR A 66 4.54 -10.04 -6.95
N CYS A 67 4.96 -9.90 -8.20
CA CYS A 67 4.52 -8.84 -9.09
C CYS A 67 3.40 -9.37 -9.99
N ALA A 68 2.17 -9.08 -9.63
CA ALA A 68 1.01 -9.51 -10.38
C ALA A 68 0.76 -8.56 -11.56
N THR A 69 0.66 -9.10 -12.76
CA THR A 69 0.34 -8.34 -13.97
C THR A 69 -1.17 -8.20 -14.19
N SER A 70 -1.99 -8.95 -13.45
CA SER A 70 -3.46 -8.86 -13.48
C SER A 70 -4.08 -8.93 -12.11
N VAL A 71 -5.37 -8.60 -12.06
CA VAL A 71 -6.19 -8.75 -10.85
C VAL A 71 -6.34 -10.23 -10.46
N GLU A 72 -6.51 -11.12 -11.44
CA GLU A 72 -6.61 -12.55 -11.24
C GLU A 72 -5.32 -13.09 -10.59
N ALA A 73 -4.16 -12.81 -11.20
CA ALA A 73 -2.86 -13.24 -10.68
C ALA A 73 -2.59 -12.68 -9.27
N MET A 74 -3.02 -11.44 -9.01
CA MET A 74 -2.96 -10.84 -7.67
C MET A 74 -3.82 -11.63 -6.68
N ARG A 75 -5.07 -11.95 -7.04
CA ARG A 75 -5.98 -12.69 -6.16
C ARG A 75 -5.49 -14.12 -5.90
N ASP A 76 -4.95 -14.79 -6.91
CA ASP A 76 -4.37 -16.13 -6.76
C ASP A 76 -3.20 -16.11 -5.77
N PHE A 77 -2.30 -15.13 -5.88
CA PHE A 77 -1.22 -14.96 -4.91
C PHE A 77 -1.75 -14.70 -3.50
N VAL A 78 -2.70 -13.78 -3.36
CA VAL A 78 -3.34 -13.46 -2.07
C VAL A 78 -3.98 -14.72 -1.47
N GLN A 79 -4.73 -15.47 -2.29
CA GLN A 79 -5.41 -16.68 -1.85
C GLN A 79 -4.42 -17.76 -1.42
N HIS A 80 -3.31 -17.93 -2.16
CA HIS A 80 -2.22 -18.82 -1.78
C HIS A 80 -1.64 -18.46 -0.39
N ILE A 81 -1.41 -17.17 -0.14
CA ILE A 81 -0.86 -16.70 1.14
C ILE A 81 -1.88 -16.83 2.28
N LEU A 82 -3.10 -16.34 2.10
CA LEU A 82 -4.10 -16.27 3.17
C LEU A 82 -4.83 -17.61 3.40
N GLY A 83 -4.76 -18.53 2.42
CA GLY A 83 -5.39 -19.85 2.45
C GLY A 83 -6.48 -19.99 1.38
N GLU A 84 -6.42 -21.05 0.57
CA GLU A 84 -7.27 -21.27 -0.61
C GLU A 84 -8.78 -21.27 -0.33
N LYS A 85 -9.19 -21.65 0.88
CA LYS A 85 -10.59 -21.68 1.31
C LYS A 85 -11.01 -20.49 2.16
N THR A 86 -10.09 -19.57 2.41
CA THR A 86 -10.35 -18.40 3.24
C THR A 86 -11.14 -17.35 2.45
N GLN A 87 -12.25 -16.89 3.00
CA GLN A 87 -12.88 -15.68 2.45
C GLN A 87 -11.97 -14.49 2.69
N ILE A 88 -11.68 -13.75 1.63
CA ILE A 88 -10.79 -12.59 1.66
C ILE A 88 -11.56 -11.31 1.36
N GLU A 89 -11.11 -10.21 1.94
CA GLU A 89 -11.58 -8.88 1.61
C GLU A 89 -10.40 -7.94 1.38
N ALA A 90 -10.62 -6.94 0.52
CA ALA A 90 -9.65 -5.92 0.22
C ALA A 90 -10.03 -4.63 0.92
N LEU A 91 -9.06 -4.04 1.63
CA LEU A 91 -9.16 -2.71 2.22
C LEU A 91 -8.36 -1.73 1.36
N THR A 92 -8.92 -0.55 1.16
CA THR A 92 -8.27 0.55 0.43
C THR A 92 -8.62 1.88 1.09
N THR A 93 -7.77 2.87 0.88
CA THR A 93 -8.05 4.24 1.30
C THR A 93 -9.24 4.80 0.52
N MET A 94 -10.24 5.27 1.23
CA MET A 94 -11.48 5.80 0.65
C MET A 94 -11.66 7.27 1.03
N LYS A 95 -12.16 8.02 0.06
CA LYS A 95 -12.61 9.40 0.26
C LYS A 95 -14.05 9.34 0.76
N THR A 96 -14.33 9.87 1.94
CA THR A 96 -15.70 9.99 2.44
C THR A 96 -16.28 11.30 1.93
N HIS A 97 -17.32 11.21 1.10
CA HIS A 97 -18.07 12.39 0.67
C HIS A 97 -18.79 13.00 1.87
N SER A 98 -18.37 14.19 2.30
CA SER A 98 -19.28 15.13 2.96
C SER A 98 -20.01 15.88 1.85
N GLU A 99 -21.34 15.94 1.91
CA GLU A 99 -22.22 16.58 0.90
C GLU A 99 -22.03 18.09 0.74
N GLU A 100 -21.02 18.70 1.30
CA GLU A 100 -20.72 20.12 1.15
C GLU A 100 -19.48 20.34 0.27
N TYR A 101 -19.80 20.52 -0.94
CA TYR A 101 -19.21 21.19 -2.09
C TYR A 101 -17.92 21.98 -1.87
N SER A 102 -16.84 21.52 -2.49
CA SER A 102 -15.79 22.38 -3.02
C SER A 102 -15.51 22.01 -4.48
N SER A 103 -15.84 22.90 -5.39
CA SER A 103 -15.67 22.75 -6.85
C SER A 103 -14.22 22.92 -7.33
N THR A 104 -13.28 22.98 -6.43
CA THR A 104 -11.84 23.02 -6.80
C THR A 104 -11.33 21.61 -7.05
N PRO A 105 -10.77 21.30 -8.24
CA PRO A 105 -10.06 20.04 -8.46
C PRO A 105 -8.94 19.94 -7.43
N LEU A 106 -9.05 18.99 -6.52
CA LEU A 106 -7.97 18.68 -5.59
C LEU A 106 -6.80 18.15 -6.40
N ASN A 107 -5.70 18.90 -6.41
CA ASN A 107 -4.45 18.41 -6.97
C ASN A 107 -3.85 17.42 -5.96
N HIS A 108 -4.30 16.17 -6.02
CA HIS A 108 -3.99 15.10 -5.07
C HIS A 108 -2.53 14.63 -5.11
N ASP A 109 -1.76 15.06 -6.11
CA ASP A 109 -0.39 14.62 -6.33
C ASP A 109 0.62 15.36 -5.46
N HIS A 110 0.18 16.41 -4.74
CA HIS A 110 1.04 17.18 -3.86
C HIS A 110 0.87 16.80 -2.39
N LEU A 111 1.95 16.92 -1.63
CA LEU A 111 1.94 16.80 -0.18
C LEU A 111 0.99 17.82 0.43
N GLN A 112 0.08 17.37 1.27
CA GLN A 112 -0.89 18.19 1.99
C GLN A 112 -0.90 17.80 3.46
N ASN A 113 -1.36 18.71 4.30
CA ASN A 113 -1.50 18.47 5.72
C ASN A 113 -2.86 17.87 6.04
N TYR A 114 -2.82 16.79 6.81
CA TYR A 114 -4.01 16.09 7.29
C TYR A 114 -3.94 15.94 8.79
N THR A 115 -5.02 16.29 9.48
CA THR A 115 -5.19 16.10 10.93
C THR A 115 -5.90 14.77 11.20
N ILE A 116 -5.37 13.98 12.12
CA ILE A 116 -5.99 12.72 12.57
C ILE A 116 -7.22 13.03 13.42
N LEU A 117 -8.34 12.38 13.11
CA LEU A 117 -9.63 12.60 13.74
C LEU A 117 -10.00 11.53 14.78
N ASN A 118 -9.45 10.32 14.71
CA ASN A 118 -9.74 9.29 15.71
C ASN A 118 -8.84 9.44 16.93
N HIS A 119 -9.42 9.15 18.10
CA HIS A 119 -8.66 9.10 19.35
C HIS A 119 -7.62 7.97 19.30
N ASP A 120 -8.07 6.79 18.83
CA ASP A 120 -7.24 5.64 18.52
C ASP A 120 -7.63 5.13 17.13
N PRO A 121 -6.68 4.88 16.22
CA PRO A 121 -6.96 4.23 14.95
C PRO A 121 -7.59 2.86 15.17
N GLU A 122 -8.60 2.52 14.35
CA GLU A 122 -9.26 1.23 14.41
C GLU A 122 -8.31 0.13 13.91
N ASP A 123 -7.91 -0.79 14.80
CA ASP A 123 -7.19 -2.01 14.42
C ASP A 123 -8.22 -3.01 13.85
N VAL A 124 -8.07 -3.38 12.59
CA VAL A 124 -9.00 -4.32 11.93
C VAL A 124 -8.85 -5.76 12.44
N GLY A 125 -7.91 -6.02 13.36
CA GLY A 125 -7.72 -7.34 14.00
C GLY A 125 -7.18 -8.41 13.06
N ALA A 126 -6.62 -8.05 11.91
CA ALA A 126 -6.10 -9.01 10.95
C ALA A 126 -4.81 -9.65 11.49
N THR A 127 -4.81 -10.98 11.61
CA THR A 127 -3.63 -11.76 12.05
C THR A 127 -2.67 -12.05 10.90
N LYS A 128 -3.14 -11.93 9.65
CA LYS A 128 -2.37 -12.15 8.43
C LYS A 128 -2.89 -11.20 7.36
N MET A 129 -2.00 -10.69 6.54
CA MET A 129 -2.37 -9.77 5.46
C MET A 129 -1.43 -9.92 4.26
N VAL A 130 -1.90 -9.47 3.09
CA VAL A 130 -1.08 -9.24 1.90
C VAL A 130 -1.26 -7.78 1.47
N ALA A 131 -0.17 -7.05 1.40
CA ALA A 131 -0.15 -5.69 0.90
C ALA A 131 0.14 -5.70 -0.61
N CYS A 132 -0.66 -5.00 -1.40
CA CYS A 132 -0.48 -4.86 -2.84
C CYS A 132 -0.40 -3.39 -3.22
N HIS A 133 0.77 -2.96 -3.67
CA HIS A 133 1.04 -1.59 -4.10
C HIS A 133 0.92 -1.48 -5.62
N THR A 134 0.26 -0.44 -6.07
CA THR A 134 0.15 -0.14 -7.50
C THR A 134 1.47 0.43 -8.01
N MET A 135 2.07 -0.25 -8.96
CA MET A 135 3.28 0.17 -9.65
C MET A 135 3.01 0.27 -11.16
N PRO A 136 3.88 0.92 -11.94
CA PRO A 136 3.73 0.92 -13.40
C PRO A 136 3.55 -0.50 -13.95
N SER A 137 2.40 -0.77 -14.54
CA SER A 137 1.99 -2.02 -15.20
C SER A 137 1.80 -3.27 -14.32
N VAL A 138 2.06 -3.21 -13.00
CA VAL A 138 1.89 -4.36 -12.09
C VAL A 138 1.32 -3.96 -10.73
N TYR A 139 0.87 -4.95 -9.96
CA TYR A 139 0.72 -4.86 -8.52
C TYR A 139 1.90 -5.55 -7.85
N TYR A 140 2.68 -4.80 -7.10
CA TYR A 140 3.68 -5.37 -6.21
C TYR A 140 2.99 -5.82 -4.94
N CYS A 141 2.81 -7.13 -4.80
CA CYS A 141 2.18 -7.73 -3.63
C CYS A 141 3.22 -8.40 -2.74
N HIS A 142 3.09 -8.20 -1.43
CA HIS A 142 3.97 -8.86 -0.48
C HIS A 142 3.28 -9.20 0.84
N HIS A 143 3.79 -10.20 1.50
CA HIS A 143 3.43 -10.64 2.83
C HIS A 143 4.68 -10.82 3.68
N THR A 144 4.64 -10.42 4.93
CA THR A 144 5.73 -10.64 5.89
C THR A 144 5.25 -11.53 7.03
N SER A 145 6.11 -12.45 7.47
CA SER A 145 5.82 -13.32 8.63
C SER A 145 5.92 -12.58 9.97
N SER A 146 6.52 -11.39 9.98
CA SER A 146 6.60 -10.54 11.17
C SER A 146 5.22 -9.96 11.52
N LYS A 147 5.00 -9.69 12.82
CA LYS A 147 3.74 -9.10 13.29
C LYS A 147 3.51 -7.74 12.65
N SER A 148 2.35 -7.58 12.05
CA SER A 148 1.88 -6.31 11.50
C SER A 148 0.47 -6.02 11.98
N LYS A 149 0.09 -4.74 11.98
CA LYS A 149 -1.27 -4.28 12.23
C LYS A 149 -1.79 -3.54 11.02
N VAL A 150 -3.06 -3.74 10.71
CA VAL A 150 -3.77 -2.96 9.70
C VAL A 150 -4.72 -2.03 10.43
N LEU A 151 -4.58 -0.73 10.17
CA LEU A 151 -5.31 0.33 10.86
C LEU A 151 -6.15 1.12 9.87
N LYS A 152 -7.38 1.48 10.28
CA LYS A 152 -8.18 2.52 9.64
C LYS A 152 -7.96 3.83 10.39
N VAL A 153 -7.59 4.87 9.66
CA VAL A 153 -7.24 6.17 10.21
C VAL A 153 -8.09 7.24 9.54
N SER A 154 -8.98 7.87 10.30
CA SER A 154 -9.80 8.98 9.80
C SER A 154 -8.96 10.25 9.78
N LEU A 155 -8.84 10.85 8.62
CA LEU A 155 -8.03 12.04 8.35
C LEU A 155 -8.91 13.17 7.83
N ARG A 156 -8.59 14.42 8.21
CA ARG A 156 -9.17 15.62 7.63
C ARG A 156 -8.09 16.47 6.99
N ASN A 157 -8.27 16.83 5.75
CA ASN A 157 -7.41 17.78 5.07
C ASN A 157 -7.55 19.17 5.70
N ASP A 158 -6.43 19.78 6.09
CA ASP A 158 -6.44 21.05 6.83
C ASP A 158 -6.80 22.25 5.95
N ALA A 159 -6.57 22.16 4.64
CA ALA A 159 -6.83 23.27 3.71
C ALA A 159 -8.31 23.38 3.30
N ASN A 160 -9.00 22.24 3.18
CA ASN A 160 -10.37 22.21 2.61
C ASN A 160 -11.38 21.41 3.44
N GLY A 161 -10.96 20.84 4.56
CA GLY A 161 -11.84 20.06 5.46
C GLY A 161 -12.24 18.68 4.96
N TYR A 162 -11.76 18.26 3.78
CA TYR A 162 -12.10 16.98 3.18
C TYR A 162 -11.65 15.80 4.04
N LYS A 163 -12.51 14.79 4.16
CA LYS A 163 -12.25 13.63 5.01
C LYS A 163 -11.85 12.41 4.18
N ILE A 164 -10.91 11.65 4.72
CA ILE A 164 -10.39 10.41 4.14
C ILE A 164 -10.39 9.34 5.23
N GLU A 165 -10.87 8.16 4.91
CA GLU A 165 -10.64 6.95 5.68
C GLU A 165 -9.42 6.25 5.07
N ALA A 166 -8.26 6.45 5.70
CA ALA A 166 -6.99 5.96 5.20
C ALA A 166 -6.64 4.60 5.80
N ILE A 167 -6.11 3.70 4.97
CA ILE A 167 -5.54 2.44 5.43
C ILE A 167 -4.05 2.64 5.70
N ALA A 168 -3.60 2.19 6.88
CA ALA A 168 -2.19 2.15 7.25
C ALA A 168 -1.81 0.73 7.69
N VAL A 169 -0.58 0.34 7.37
CA VAL A 169 0.04 -0.89 7.87
C VAL A 169 1.20 -0.52 8.77
N CYS A 170 1.22 -1.08 9.98
CA CYS A 170 2.30 -0.93 10.94
C CYS A 170 3.04 -2.25 11.09
N HIS A 171 4.29 -2.29 10.68
CA HIS A 171 5.21 -3.41 10.93
C HIS A 171 5.78 -3.26 12.33
N LEU A 172 5.42 -4.19 13.23
CA LEU A 172 5.77 -4.10 14.66
C LEU A 172 7.20 -4.56 14.95
N ASP A 173 7.73 -5.44 14.10
CA ASP A 173 9.11 -5.92 14.18
C ASP A 173 9.79 -5.74 12.83
N THR A 174 10.84 -4.94 12.81
CA THR A 174 11.64 -4.59 11.63
C THR A 174 13.09 -5.08 11.77
N SER A 175 13.38 -5.95 12.74
CA SER A 175 14.75 -6.39 13.05
C SER A 175 15.46 -7.11 11.91
N ASP A 176 14.70 -7.85 11.09
CA ASP A 176 15.21 -8.58 9.92
C ASP A 176 15.26 -7.72 8.63
N TRP A 177 14.85 -6.44 8.68
CA TRP A 177 14.86 -5.58 7.51
C TRP A 177 16.29 -5.13 7.14
N ASN A 178 16.51 -4.93 5.85
CA ASN A 178 17.76 -4.38 5.36
C ASN A 178 18.06 -3.02 6.04
N PRO A 179 19.20 -2.84 6.74
CA PRO A 179 19.56 -1.59 7.40
C PRO A 179 19.59 -0.37 6.46
N SER A 180 19.75 -0.59 5.15
CA SER A 180 19.69 0.47 4.13
C SER A 180 18.29 0.83 3.69
N HIS A 181 17.24 0.21 4.26
CA HIS A 181 15.86 0.50 3.91
C HIS A 181 15.55 1.99 4.10
N LEU A 182 14.86 2.58 3.12
CA LEU A 182 14.59 4.01 3.08
C LEU A 182 13.92 4.53 4.36
N SER A 183 12.99 3.76 4.93
CA SER A 183 12.28 4.14 6.15
C SER A 183 13.19 4.42 7.32
N PHE A 184 14.26 3.65 7.51
CA PHE A 184 15.21 3.88 8.61
C PHE A 184 15.94 5.20 8.46
N ARG A 185 16.33 5.52 7.23
CA ARG A 185 17.02 6.78 6.93
C ARG A 185 16.09 7.99 7.09
N VAL A 186 14.84 7.87 6.62
CA VAL A 186 13.85 8.96 6.71
C VAL A 186 13.43 9.21 8.16
N LEU A 187 13.22 8.14 8.93
CA LEU A 187 12.78 8.23 10.32
C LEU A 187 13.93 8.41 11.34
N GLY A 188 15.19 8.26 10.89
CA GLY A 188 16.35 8.38 11.78
C GLY A 188 16.42 7.27 12.84
N ILE A 189 15.92 6.07 12.52
CA ILE A 189 15.87 4.91 13.42
C ILE A 189 16.70 3.74 12.89
N LEU A 190 16.89 2.72 13.72
CA LEU A 190 17.58 1.48 13.36
C LEU A 190 16.59 0.30 13.26
N PRO A 191 16.94 -0.78 12.53
CA PRO A 191 16.13 -2.01 12.50
C PRO A 191 15.80 -2.50 13.92
N GLY A 192 14.56 -2.93 14.13
CA GLY A 192 14.09 -3.49 15.40
C GLY A 192 13.92 -2.51 16.55
N THR A 193 14.24 -1.22 16.39
CA THR A 193 14.15 -0.25 17.49
C THR A 193 12.77 0.37 17.66
N SER A 194 11.97 0.40 16.61
CA SER A 194 10.63 1.00 16.59
C SER A 194 9.75 0.38 15.50
N PRO A 195 8.44 0.28 15.72
CA PRO A 195 7.52 -0.03 14.63
C PRO A 195 7.59 1.00 13.50
N ILE A 196 7.39 0.52 12.27
CA ILE A 196 7.29 1.38 11.08
C ILE A 196 5.87 1.28 10.54
N CYS A 197 5.18 2.42 10.48
CA CYS A 197 3.86 2.52 9.88
C CYS A 197 3.94 3.29 8.55
N HIS A 198 3.22 2.82 7.56
CA HIS A 198 3.02 3.58 6.31
C HIS A 198 1.56 3.51 5.87
N PHE A 199 1.13 4.56 5.18
CA PHE A 199 -0.20 4.63 4.59
C PHE A 199 -0.23 3.97 3.22
N PHE A 200 -1.42 3.52 2.82
CA PHE A 200 -1.77 3.11 1.47
C PHE A 200 -2.50 4.29 0.81
N PRO A 201 -1.76 5.23 0.21
CA PRO A 201 -2.34 6.51 -0.17
C PRO A 201 -3.21 6.45 -1.42
N SER A 202 -3.01 5.45 -2.29
CA SER A 202 -3.79 5.29 -3.51
C SER A 202 -5.05 4.44 -3.27
N SER A 203 -6.16 4.80 -3.90
CA SER A 203 -7.36 3.96 -3.94
C SER A 203 -7.15 2.64 -4.70
N ASN A 204 -6.05 2.52 -5.44
CA ASN A 204 -5.66 1.31 -6.15
C ASN A 204 -4.68 0.44 -5.35
N ASP A 205 -4.14 0.95 -4.24
CA ASP A 205 -3.36 0.16 -3.30
C ASP A 205 -4.32 -0.63 -2.40
N LEU A 206 -4.03 -1.92 -2.22
CA LEU A 206 -4.93 -2.85 -1.55
C LEU A 206 -4.21 -3.56 -0.40
N VAL A 207 -4.88 -3.65 0.74
CA VAL A 207 -4.49 -4.55 1.83
C VAL A 207 -5.53 -5.66 1.90
N TRP A 208 -5.12 -6.87 1.56
CA TRP A 208 -5.95 -8.05 1.61
C TRP A 208 -5.84 -8.73 2.96
N ILE A 209 -6.99 -9.04 3.55
CA ILE A 209 -7.10 -9.73 4.85
C ILE A 209 -8.11 -10.87 4.78
N PRO A 210 -8.03 -11.86 5.67
CA PRO A 210 -9.12 -12.78 5.90
C PRO A 210 -10.35 -12.01 6.35
N LYS A 211 -11.50 -12.26 5.72
CA LYS A 211 -12.76 -11.68 6.16
C LYS A 211 -13.10 -12.23 7.54
N SER A 212 -13.29 -11.35 8.51
CA SER A 212 -13.73 -11.76 9.84
C SER A 212 -15.13 -12.40 9.73
N VAL A 213 -15.26 -13.65 10.15
CA VAL A 213 -16.58 -14.24 10.34
C VAL A 213 -17.12 -13.58 11.60
N ALA A 214 -18.14 -12.76 11.46
CA ALA A 214 -18.86 -12.25 12.63
C ALA A 214 -19.29 -13.45 13.47
N ALA A 215 -18.81 -13.53 14.71
CA ALA A 215 -19.32 -14.50 15.65
C ALA A 215 -20.76 -14.11 15.94
N PHE A 216 -21.71 -14.99 15.54
CA PHE A 216 -23.11 -14.87 15.86
C PHE A 216 -23.36 -15.24 17.32
#